data_e947da0a352c956a672f7be836b7d8f1
#
_entry.id   e947da0a352c956a672f7be836b7d8f1
#
_cell.length_a   1.000
_cell.length_b   1.000
_cell.length_c   1.000
_cell.angle_alpha   90.00
_cell.angle_beta   90.00
_cell.angle_gamma   90.00
#
_symmetry.space_group_name_H-M   'P 1'
#
loop_
_entity.id
_entity.type
_entity.pdbx_description
1 polymer ?
#
loop_
_entity_poly.entity_id
_entity_poly.type
_entity_poly.pdbx_seq_one_letter_code
_entity_poly.pdbx_strand_id
1 'polypeptide(L)'
;MKFFDVSTDNLYDGKGIQPVPIATTIFMDSTKILADMSLDIVPVVFVTVEALRLEKPLAERIVKRVDDMCRANRISYNEVQLDCDWTKETKSLFYSLCQEVKQMLHHKKKGLSATIRLHQLRDTLPDIDYGVLMLYNTERLSNPKVKNSILSSEAVKEYMRHAKTDKHLDFAYPTYEWVLWFQNGKFKGIVNSKDSFQEKGELRYEKSEFSEIMATKRVLRQELKDINYPSSTIIYHLDSANLSKYSDDEIEKIYSR
;
A
#
# COMPACT_ATOMS: atom_id res chain seq x y z
N MET A 1 -4.52 5.57 6.10
CA MET A 1 -3.47 6.57 6.43
C MET A 1 -2.29 5.87 7.10
N LYS A 2 -1.06 6.04 6.59
CA LYS A 2 0.12 5.43 7.20
C LYS A 2 0.37 6.00 8.60
N PHE A 3 0.52 5.12 9.59
CA PHE A 3 0.82 5.51 10.98
C PHE A 3 2.30 5.35 11.29
N PHE A 4 2.88 4.20 11.01
CA PHE A 4 4.30 3.91 11.21
C PHE A 4 4.73 2.67 10.43
N ASP A 5 6.05 2.49 10.34
CA ASP A 5 6.65 1.25 9.86
C ASP A 5 7.18 0.47 11.06
N VAL A 6 7.18 -0.85 10.98
CA VAL A 6 7.85 -1.73 11.92
C VAL A 6 9.09 -2.30 11.23
N SER A 7 10.25 -1.91 11.73
CA SER A 7 11.55 -2.38 11.28
C SER A 7 12.31 -3.04 12.42
N THR A 8 13.58 -3.30 12.24
CA THR A 8 14.45 -3.91 13.25
C THR A 8 15.60 -2.99 13.61
N ASP A 9 15.94 -2.95 14.89
CA ASP A 9 17.13 -2.26 15.37
C ASP A 9 17.80 -3.06 16.48
N ASN A 10 19.12 -2.93 16.61
CA ASN A 10 19.89 -3.51 17.71
C ASN A 10 20.00 -2.47 18.82
N LEU A 11 19.05 -2.53 19.74
CA LEU A 11 19.05 -1.63 20.89
C LEU A 11 20.24 -1.97 21.82
N TYR A 12 20.97 -0.94 22.25
CA TYR A 12 22.12 -1.07 23.16
C TYR A 12 21.77 -1.52 24.59
N ASP A 13 20.54 -1.96 24.83
CA ASP A 13 20.05 -2.41 26.15
C ASP A 13 20.33 -3.88 26.44
N GLY A 14 21.11 -4.55 25.62
CA GLY A 14 21.49 -5.96 25.77
C GLY A 14 20.40 -6.97 25.38
N LYS A 15 19.24 -6.52 24.89
CA LYS A 15 18.13 -7.40 24.45
C LYS A 15 18.25 -7.89 23.01
N GLY A 16 19.36 -7.53 22.33
CA GLY A 16 19.59 -7.86 20.94
C GLY A 16 18.65 -7.13 19.96
N ILE A 17 18.49 -7.68 18.76
CA ILE A 17 17.66 -7.08 17.70
C ILE A 17 16.19 -7.09 18.15
N GLN A 18 15.55 -5.90 18.07
CA GLN A 18 14.17 -5.69 18.47
C GLN A 18 13.35 -5.10 17.32
N PRO A 19 12.04 -5.40 17.25
CA PRO A 19 11.15 -4.65 16.36
C PRO A 19 10.96 -3.23 16.91
N VAL A 20 11.20 -2.24 16.06
CA VAL A 20 11.09 -0.82 16.39
C VAL A 20 10.17 -0.11 15.43
N PRO A 21 9.36 0.85 15.90
CA PRO A 21 8.57 1.71 15.03
C PRO A 21 9.48 2.80 14.44
N ILE A 22 9.44 2.93 13.13
CA ILE A 22 10.11 4.01 12.39
C ILE A 22 9.12 4.76 11.51
N ALA A 23 9.55 5.85 10.89
CA ALA A 23 8.73 6.65 9.98
C ALA A 23 7.32 6.93 10.57
N THR A 24 7.25 7.21 11.88
CA THR A 24 6.01 7.45 12.61
C THR A 24 5.39 8.76 12.15
N THR A 25 4.12 8.72 11.76
CA THR A 25 3.35 9.93 11.43
C THR A 25 3.16 10.78 12.69
N ILE A 26 3.44 12.06 12.56
CA ILE A 26 3.18 13.08 13.61
C ILE A 26 1.87 13.76 13.24
N PHE A 27 0.90 13.67 14.14
CA PHE A 27 -0.37 14.37 14.00
C PHE A 27 -0.21 15.78 14.56
N MET A 28 -0.47 16.78 13.74
CA MET A 28 -0.57 18.18 14.16
C MET A 28 -2.04 18.49 14.49
N ASP A 29 -2.35 19.69 14.96
CA ASP A 29 -3.70 20.11 15.40
C ASP A 29 -4.83 19.91 14.37
N SER A 30 -4.49 19.53 13.13
CA SER A 30 -5.44 19.17 12.06
C SER A 30 -6.28 17.90 12.34
N THR A 31 -5.97 17.14 13.38
CA THR A 31 -6.81 15.97 13.75
C THR A 31 -8.22 16.34 14.13
N LYS A 32 -8.44 17.56 14.64
CA LYS A 32 -9.78 18.10 14.88
C LYS A 32 -10.57 18.27 13.58
N ILE A 33 -9.92 18.72 12.51
CA ILE A 33 -10.52 18.86 11.18
C ILE A 33 -10.99 17.52 10.63
N LEU A 34 -10.18 16.47 10.78
CA LEU A 34 -10.54 15.12 10.31
C LEU A 34 -11.78 14.56 11.04
N ALA A 35 -11.88 14.80 12.35
CA ALA A 35 -13.04 14.40 13.12
C ALA A 35 -14.31 15.20 12.72
N ASP A 36 -14.16 16.50 12.48
CA ASP A 36 -15.26 17.38 12.04
C ASP A 36 -15.76 17.04 10.62
N MET A 37 -14.91 16.45 9.77
CA MET A 37 -15.26 16.01 8.41
C MET A 37 -15.96 14.63 8.37
N SER A 38 -16.19 13.98 9.50
CA SER A 38 -16.78 12.63 9.57
C SER A 38 -16.05 11.59 8.72
N LEU A 39 -14.71 11.71 8.65
CA LEU A 39 -13.88 10.79 7.89
C LEU A 39 -13.47 9.58 8.75
N ASP A 40 -13.68 8.38 8.22
CA ASP A 40 -13.12 7.17 8.81
C ASP A 40 -11.61 7.08 8.54
N ILE A 41 -10.84 6.97 9.61
CA ILE A 41 -9.39 6.81 9.50
C ILE A 41 -9.04 5.33 9.68
N VAL A 42 -8.40 4.76 8.67
CA VAL A 42 -7.81 3.42 8.73
C VAL A 42 -6.31 3.55 9.00
N PRO A 43 -5.83 3.21 10.21
CA PRO A 43 -4.41 3.12 10.50
C PRO A 43 -3.72 2.08 9.62
N VAL A 44 -2.72 2.49 8.84
CA VAL A 44 -1.90 1.59 8.03
C VAL A 44 -0.53 1.41 8.69
N VAL A 45 -0.13 0.16 8.89
CA VAL A 45 1.15 -0.22 9.48
C VAL A 45 1.93 -1.05 8.46
N PHE A 46 3.07 -0.52 8.01
CA PHE A 46 3.99 -1.27 7.17
C PHE A 46 4.92 -2.13 8.03
N VAL A 47 5.01 -3.43 7.71
CA VAL A 47 5.87 -4.37 8.44
C VAL A 47 6.96 -4.87 7.51
N THR A 48 8.22 -4.60 7.84
CA THR A 48 9.34 -5.07 7.04
C THR A 48 9.53 -6.59 7.17
N VAL A 49 10.11 -7.19 6.15
CA VAL A 49 10.39 -8.64 6.12
C VAL A 49 11.34 -9.03 7.26
N GLU A 50 12.26 -8.15 7.62
CA GLU A 50 13.21 -8.37 8.73
C GLU A 50 12.47 -8.42 10.07
N ALA A 51 11.50 -7.53 10.29
CA ALA A 51 10.68 -7.53 11.50
C ALA A 51 9.84 -8.80 11.63
N LEU A 52 9.31 -9.33 10.51
CA LEU A 52 8.56 -10.60 10.51
C LEU A 52 9.38 -11.79 11.01
N ARG A 53 10.70 -11.77 10.78
CA ARG A 53 11.60 -12.87 11.16
C ARG A 53 11.99 -12.87 12.64
N LEU A 54 11.60 -11.85 13.38
CA LEU A 54 11.87 -11.80 14.81
C LEU A 54 10.85 -12.64 15.58
N GLU A 55 11.33 -13.51 16.44
CA GLU A 55 10.51 -14.27 17.40
C GLU A 55 10.06 -13.34 18.55
N LYS A 56 9.20 -12.38 18.25
CA LYS A 56 8.72 -11.36 19.19
C LYS A 56 7.21 -11.16 19.02
N PRO A 57 6.49 -10.73 20.05
CA PRO A 57 5.04 -10.51 20.00
C PRO A 57 4.69 -9.26 19.16
N LEU A 58 4.84 -9.34 17.83
CA LEU A 58 4.60 -8.23 16.92
C LEU A 58 3.14 -7.78 16.92
N ALA A 59 2.20 -8.70 16.92
CA ALA A 59 0.76 -8.42 16.87
C ALA A 59 0.34 -7.52 18.04
N GLU A 60 0.73 -7.90 19.26
CA GLU A 60 0.41 -7.14 20.46
C GLU A 60 1.03 -5.73 20.42
N ARG A 61 2.29 -5.62 20.02
CA ARG A 61 3.00 -4.34 19.93
C ARG A 61 2.37 -3.42 18.89
N ILE A 62 1.99 -3.96 17.72
CA ILE A 62 1.33 -3.20 16.65
C ILE A 62 -0.01 -2.68 17.14
N VAL A 63 -0.89 -3.57 17.62
CA VAL A 63 -2.24 -3.18 18.06
C VAL A 63 -2.19 -2.18 19.21
N LYS A 64 -1.31 -2.42 20.21
CA LYS A 64 -1.13 -1.48 21.31
C LYS A 64 -0.69 -0.10 20.83
N ARG A 65 0.30 -0.04 19.93
CA ARG A 65 0.81 1.23 19.42
C ARG A 65 -0.25 1.99 18.60
N VAL A 66 -1.02 1.30 17.77
CA VAL A 66 -2.16 1.91 17.05
C VAL A 66 -3.16 2.50 18.05
N ASP A 67 -3.55 1.74 19.07
CA ASP A 67 -4.46 2.21 20.11
C ASP A 67 -3.92 3.45 20.85
N ASP A 68 -2.63 3.43 21.22
CA ASP A 68 -1.99 4.54 21.94
C ASP A 68 -1.93 5.80 21.06
N MET A 69 -1.58 5.67 19.78
CA MET A 69 -1.56 6.78 18.83
C MET A 69 -2.96 7.35 18.58
N CYS A 70 -3.95 6.49 18.40
CA CYS A 70 -5.34 6.91 18.20
C CYS A 70 -5.88 7.62 19.43
N ARG A 71 -5.63 7.08 20.63
CA ARG A 71 -6.04 7.70 21.90
C ARG A 71 -5.38 9.07 22.10
N ALA A 72 -4.07 9.16 21.88
CA ALA A 72 -3.32 10.41 22.05
C ALA A 72 -3.80 11.52 21.10
N ASN A 73 -4.28 11.15 19.91
CA ASN A 73 -4.71 12.08 18.87
C ASN A 73 -6.24 12.19 18.72
N ARG A 74 -7.00 11.57 19.62
CA ARG A 74 -8.48 11.56 19.60
C ARG A 74 -9.07 11.03 18.28
N ILE A 75 -8.38 10.05 17.67
CA ILE A 75 -8.81 9.38 16.43
C ILE A 75 -9.64 8.16 16.81
N SER A 76 -10.85 8.07 16.25
CA SER A 76 -11.62 6.82 16.22
C SER A 76 -11.22 6.01 14.99
N TYR A 77 -11.16 4.68 15.12
CA TYR A 77 -10.90 3.78 13.98
C TYR A 77 -11.72 2.50 14.13
N ASN A 78 -12.16 1.94 13.01
CA ASN A 78 -12.92 0.70 12.94
C ASN A 78 -12.12 -0.45 12.34
N GLU A 79 -10.94 -0.15 11.79
CA GLU A 79 -10.12 -1.08 11.05
C GLU A 79 -8.64 -0.73 11.19
N VAL A 80 -7.78 -1.75 11.12
CA VAL A 80 -6.32 -1.59 10.91
C VAL A 80 -5.96 -2.27 9.60
N GLN A 81 -5.08 -1.64 8.83
CA GLN A 81 -4.51 -2.21 7.63
C GLN A 81 -3.04 -2.57 7.83
N LEU A 82 -2.68 -3.81 7.52
CA LEU A 82 -1.28 -4.24 7.47
C LEU A 82 -0.77 -4.14 6.04
N ASP A 83 0.42 -3.58 5.88
CA ASP A 83 1.16 -3.53 4.62
C ASP A 83 2.47 -4.30 4.78
N CYS A 84 2.75 -5.23 3.86
CA CYS A 84 3.98 -6.00 3.90
C CYS A 84 4.33 -6.55 2.51
N ASP A 85 5.58 -6.37 2.11
CA ASP A 85 6.14 -6.97 0.89
C ASP A 85 6.63 -8.41 1.18
N TRP A 86 5.73 -9.25 1.73
CA TRP A 86 6.09 -10.63 2.03
C TRP A 86 6.45 -11.41 0.76
N THR A 87 7.45 -12.28 0.92
CA THR A 87 7.92 -13.20 -0.13
C THR A 87 7.44 -14.61 0.15
N LYS A 88 7.73 -15.55 -0.77
CA LYS A 88 7.39 -16.96 -0.58
C LYS A 88 7.98 -17.52 0.73
N GLU A 89 9.16 -17.06 1.12
CA GLU A 89 9.88 -17.49 2.33
C GLU A 89 9.29 -16.90 3.62
N THR A 90 8.64 -15.74 3.55
CA THR A 90 8.06 -15.05 4.71
C THR A 90 6.55 -15.04 4.74
N LYS A 91 5.91 -15.68 3.75
CA LYS A 91 4.46 -15.80 3.64
C LYS A 91 3.81 -16.33 4.91
N SER A 92 4.30 -17.45 5.45
CA SER A 92 3.74 -18.07 6.66
C SER A 92 3.83 -17.15 7.87
N LEU A 93 4.93 -16.42 8.01
CA LEU A 93 5.13 -15.47 9.11
C LEU A 93 4.13 -14.31 9.03
N PHE A 94 3.92 -13.75 7.84
CA PHE A 94 2.93 -12.69 7.64
C PHE A 94 1.51 -13.21 7.90
N TYR A 95 1.19 -14.42 7.49
CA TYR A 95 -0.14 -15.03 7.71
C TYR A 95 -0.42 -15.25 9.19
N SER A 96 0.57 -15.73 9.96
CA SER A 96 0.46 -15.84 11.43
C SER A 96 0.24 -14.47 12.06
N LEU A 97 1.00 -13.46 11.64
CA LEU A 97 0.81 -12.08 12.12
C LEU A 97 -0.61 -11.57 11.83
N CYS A 98 -1.13 -11.77 10.61
CA CYS A 98 -2.51 -11.39 10.27
C CYS A 98 -3.51 -12.08 11.17
N GLN A 99 -3.37 -13.38 11.40
CA GLN A 99 -4.27 -14.15 12.26
C GLN A 99 -4.29 -13.61 13.70
N GLU A 100 -3.11 -13.37 14.29
CA GLU A 100 -2.99 -12.84 15.64
C GLU A 100 -3.59 -11.43 15.76
N VAL A 101 -3.25 -10.53 14.82
CA VAL A 101 -3.80 -9.16 14.80
C VAL A 101 -5.31 -9.18 14.62
N LYS A 102 -5.83 -10.00 13.71
CA LYS A 102 -7.27 -10.15 13.47
C LYS A 102 -8.01 -10.59 14.73
N GLN A 103 -7.51 -11.59 15.43
CA GLN A 103 -8.11 -12.05 16.69
C GLN A 103 -8.19 -10.90 17.71
N MET A 104 -7.10 -10.15 17.90
CA MET A 104 -7.06 -9.02 18.83
C MET A 104 -8.04 -7.90 18.44
N LEU A 105 -8.15 -7.59 17.14
CA LEU A 105 -9.06 -6.56 16.63
C LEU A 105 -10.52 -7.00 16.73
N HIS A 106 -10.85 -8.26 16.42
CA HIS A 106 -12.22 -8.79 16.52
C HIS A 106 -12.75 -8.76 17.96
N HIS A 107 -11.91 -9.02 18.96
CA HIS A 107 -12.27 -8.82 20.37
C HIS A 107 -12.70 -7.38 20.69
N LYS A 108 -12.18 -6.41 19.91
CA LYS A 108 -12.56 -4.99 19.99
C LYS A 108 -13.66 -4.59 19.00
N LYS A 109 -14.25 -5.53 18.28
CA LYS A 109 -15.22 -5.31 17.19
C LYS A 109 -14.66 -4.44 16.06
N LYS A 110 -13.38 -4.64 15.72
CA LYS A 110 -12.67 -3.94 14.65
C LYS A 110 -12.21 -4.92 13.59
N GLY A 111 -12.08 -4.44 12.35
CA GLY A 111 -11.63 -5.21 11.20
C GLY A 111 -10.13 -5.19 10.98
N LEU A 112 -9.67 -6.16 10.18
CA LEU A 112 -8.32 -6.23 9.64
C LEU A 112 -8.37 -6.29 8.12
N SER A 113 -7.69 -5.36 7.45
CA SER A 113 -7.35 -5.48 6.04
C SER A 113 -5.84 -5.62 5.83
N ALA A 114 -5.44 -5.99 4.63
CA ALA A 114 -4.05 -5.97 4.23
C ALA A 114 -3.89 -5.48 2.79
N THR A 115 -2.76 -4.80 2.52
CA THR A 115 -2.37 -4.52 1.15
C THR A 115 -1.92 -5.78 0.44
N ILE A 116 -2.33 -5.93 -0.80
CA ILE A 116 -2.02 -7.07 -1.65
C ILE A 116 -1.30 -6.58 -2.90
N ARG A 117 -0.13 -7.13 -3.17
CA ARG A 117 0.61 -6.90 -4.41
C ARG A 117 0.05 -7.80 -5.51
N LEU A 118 0.12 -7.38 -6.77
CA LEU A 118 -0.39 -8.16 -7.90
C LEU A 118 0.19 -9.58 -7.96
N HIS A 119 1.49 -9.74 -7.71
CA HIS A 119 2.13 -11.06 -7.73
C HIS A 119 1.67 -11.99 -6.59
N GLN A 120 1.17 -11.42 -5.49
CA GLN A 120 0.67 -12.18 -4.34
C GLN A 120 -0.70 -12.82 -4.62
N LEU A 121 -1.45 -12.36 -5.63
CA LEU A 121 -2.72 -12.96 -6.03
C LEU A 121 -2.59 -14.40 -6.59
N ARG A 122 -1.39 -14.87 -6.89
CA ARG A 122 -1.13 -16.25 -7.29
C ARG A 122 -1.22 -17.23 -6.12
N ASP A 123 -1.16 -16.72 -4.91
CA ASP A 123 -1.28 -17.46 -3.66
C ASP A 123 -2.67 -17.27 -3.03
N THR A 124 -3.05 -18.16 -2.13
CA THR A 124 -4.16 -17.89 -1.21
C THR A 124 -3.79 -16.69 -0.35
N LEU A 125 -4.73 -15.78 -0.10
CA LEU A 125 -4.50 -14.62 0.75
C LEU A 125 -4.53 -14.98 2.24
N PRO A 126 -3.93 -14.15 3.13
CA PRO A 126 -3.98 -14.38 4.57
C PRO A 126 -5.40 -14.29 5.11
N ASP A 127 -5.60 -14.70 6.37
CA ASP A 127 -6.89 -14.55 7.04
C ASP A 127 -7.11 -13.09 7.45
N ILE A 128 -7.69 -12.35 6.52
CA ILE A 128 -8.08 -10.93 6.62
C ILE A 128 -9.56 -10.79 6.29
N ASP A 129 -10.18 -9.68 6.67
CA ASP A 129 -11.58 -9.42 6.36
C ASP A 129 -11.73 -9.03 4.89
N TYR A 130 -10.82 -8.20 4.36
CA TYR A 130 -10.67 -7.91 2.93
C TYR A 130 -9.25 -7.45 2.58
N GLY A 131 -8.94 -7.44 1.28
CA GLY A 131 -7.65 -7.01 0.76
C GLY A 131 -7.74 -5.66 0.03
N VAL A 132 -6.66 -4.90 0.04
CA VAL A 132 -6.49 -3.71 -0.80
C VAL A 132 -5.48 -4.03 -1.88
N LEU A 133 -5.95 -4.28 -3.09
CA LEU A 133 -5.08 -4.58 -4.22
C LEU A 133 -4.40 -3.32 -4.74
N MET A 134 -3.07 -3.32 -4.66
CA MET A 134 -2.24 -2.22 -5.12
C MET A 134 -2.05 -2.32 -6.63
N LEU A 135 -2.76 -1.48 -7.39
CA LEU A 135 -2.70 -1.39 -8.85
C LEU A 135 -1.64 -0.36 -9.27
N TYR A 136 -0.46 -0.44 -8.65
CA TYR A 136 0.68 0.42 -8.98
C TYR A 136 1.99 -0.34 -8.81
N ASN A 137 3.07 0.20 -9.39
CA ASN A 137 4.34 -0.50 -9.54
C ASN A 137 4.14 -1.86 -10.24
N THR A 138 3.32 -1.83 -11.31
CA THR A 138 2.89 -3.04 -12.03
C THR A 138 4.01 -3.65 -12.85
N GLU A 139 5.02 -2.84 -13.18
CA GLU A 139 6.18 -3.24 -13.96
C GLU A 139 7.49 -2.95 -13.21
N ARG A 140 8.57 -3.59 -13.60
CA ARG A 140 9.89 -3.35 -12.99
C ARG A 140 10.45 -2.01 -13.43
N LEU A 141 10.52 -1.05 -12.52
CA LEU A 141 11.07 0.28 -12.77
C LEU A 141 12.54 0.25 -13.26
N SER A 142 13.32 -0.75 -12.87
CA SER A 142 14.70 -0.94 -13.32
C SER A 142 14.84 -1.49 -14.75
N ASN A 143 13.75 -1.91 -15.39
CA ASN A 143 13.78 -2.37 -16.76
C ASN A 143 13.74 -1.19 -17.74
N PRO A 144 14.82 -0.93 -18.51
CA PRO A 144 14.87 0.22 -19.42
C PRO A 144 13.88 0.13 -20.59
N LYS A 145 13.35 -1.05 -20.88
CA LYS A 145 12.40 -1.28 -21.98
C LYS A 145 10.94 -0.95 -21.60
N VAL A 146 10.65 -0.82 -20.32
CA VAL A 146 9.32 -0.45 -19.83
C VAL A 146 9.10 1.04 -20.06
N LYS A 147 7.94 1.41 -20.64
CA LYS A 147 7.59 2.81 -20.89
C LYS A 147 7.06 3.51 -19.64
N ASN A 148 6.25 2.80 -18.87
CA ASN A 148 5.66 3.28 -17.64
C ASN A 148 5.57 2.10 -16.64
N SER A 149 6.29 2.19 -15.53
CA SER A 149 6.31 1.14 -14.52
C SER A 149 5.27 1.39 -13.41
N ILE A 150 4.64 2.56 -13.39
CA ILE A 150 3.64 2.90 -12.38
C ILE A 150 2.40 2.05 -12.57
N LEU A 151 1.78 2.11 -13.76
CA LEU A 151 0.56 1.36 -14.07
C LEU A 151 0.59 0.92 -15.53
N SER A 152 0.32 -0.36 -15.76
CA SER A 152 0.10 -1.00 -17.06
C SER A 152 -1.10 -1.94 -16.96
N SER A 153 -2.14 -1.65 -17.72
CA SER A 153 -3.36 -2.47 -17.77
C SER A 153 -3.07 -3.86 -18.36
N GLU A 154 -2.11 -3.98 -19.27
CA GLU A 154 -1.65 -5.26 -19.80
C GLU A 154 -0.97 -6.11 -18.73
N ALA A 155 -0.09 -5.51 -17.92
CA ALA A 155 0.53 -6.20 -16.80
C ALA A 155 -0.52 -6.65 -15.77
N VAL A 156 -1.47 -5.78 -15.43
CA VAL A 156 -2.58 -6.13 -14.53
C VAL A 156 -3.37 -7.30 -15.09
N LYS A 157 -3.70 -7.29 -16.38
CA LYS A 157 -4.43 -8.38 -17.03
C LYS A 157 -3.69 -9.72 -16.91
N GLU A 158 -2.39 -9.71 -17.09
CA GLU A 158 -1.58 -10.93 -16.98
C GLU A 158 -1.56 -11.48 -15.55
N TYR A 159 -1.49 -10.60 -14.55
CA TYR A 159 -1.60 -11.02 -13.15
C TYR A 159 -2.99 -11.57 -12.82
N MET A 160 -4.06 -10.93 -13.31
CA MET A 160 -5.44 -11.34 -13.05
C MET A 160 -5.76 -12.73 -13.62
N ARG A 161 -5.22 -13.11 -14.78
CA ARG A 161 -5.38 -14.47 -15.36
C ARG A 161 -4.94 -15.61 -14.42
N HIS A 162 -4.05 -15.32 -13.50
CA HIS A 162 -3.47 -16.27 -12.55
C HIS A 162 -3.90 -16.02 -11.12
N ALA A 163 -4.82 -15.08 -10.90
CA ALA A 163 -5.30 -14.75 -9.57
C ALA A 163 -6.08 -15.92 -8.95
N LYS A 164 -5.77 -16.20 -7.69
CA LYS A 164 -6.44 -17.21 -6.85
C LYS A 164 -6.91 -16.55 -5.58
N THR A 165 -8.00 -15.81 -5.63
CA THR A 165 -8.54 -15.18 -4.44
C THR A 165 -10.03 -15.41 -4.31
N ASP A 166 -10.44 -15.74 -3.09
CA ASP A 166 -11.83 -15.81 -2.63
C ASP A 166 -12.18 -14.62 -1.73
N LYS A 167 -11.23 -13.73 -1.51
CA LYS A 167 -11.39 -12.57 -0.64
C LYS A 167 -11.96 -11.38 -1.41
N HIS A 168 -12.74 -10.58 -0.69
CA HIS A 168 -13.11 -9.25 -1.18
C HIS A 168 -11.87 -8.37 -1.35
N LEU A 169 -11.79 -7.67 -2.47
CA LEU A 169 -10.68 -6.78 -2.81
C LEU A 169 -11.18 -5.37 -3.09
N ASP A 170 -10.60 -4.40 -2.41
CA ASP A 170 -10.65 -3.00 -2.81
C ASP A 170 -9.48 -2.67 -3.74
N PHE A 171 -9.61 -1.65 -4.57
CA PHE A 171 -8.63 -1.33 -5.60
C PHE A 171 -7.98 0.02 -5.37
N ALA A 172 -6.65 0.03 -5.19
CA ALA A 172 -5.86 1.25 -5.03
C ALA A 172 -5.17 1.63 -6.33
N TYR A 173 -5.61 2.75 -6.93
CA TYR A 173 -5.05 3.32 -8.16
C TYR A 173 -4.02 4.39 -7.84
N PRO A 174 -2.91 4.48 -8.61
CA PRO A 174 -1.91 5.52 -8.42
C PRO A 174 -2.36 6.86 -8.97
N THR A 175 -1.87 7.94 -8.37
CA THR A 175 -2.03 9.31 -8.89
C THR A 175 -0.70 10.05 -9.00
N TYR A 176 0.39 9.40 -8.66
CA TYR A 176 1.71 10.00 -8.62
C TYR A 176 2.47 9.87 -9.95
N GLU A 177 3.58 10.58 -10.00
CA GLU A 177 4.57 10.52 -11.05
C GLU A 177 5.96 10.46 -10.46
N TRP A 178 6.93 10.03 -11.24
CA TRP A 178 8.34 10.06 -10.90
C TRP A 178 9.22 10.21 -12.12
N VAL A 179 10.48 10.53 -11.87
CA VAL A 179 11.53 10.57 -12.88
C VAL A 179 12.57 9.53 -12.53
N LEU A 180 12.79 8.58 -13.42
CA LEU A 180 13.77 7.52 -13.24
C LEU A 180 15.05 7.85 -13.98
N TRP A 181 16.18 7.71 -13.31
CA TRP A 181 17.48 7.94 -13.88
C TRP A 181 18.16 6.63 -14.26
N PHE A 182 18.63 6.58 -15.51
CA PHE A 182 19.42 5.48 -16.04
C PHE A 182 20.79 5.98 -16.51
N GLN A 183 21.81 5.17 -16.36
CA GLN A 183 23.13 5.39 -16.88
C GLN A 183 23.67 4.12 -17.52
N ASN A 184 24.05 4.17 -18.79
CA ASN A 184 24.46 3.00 -19.56
C ASN A 184 23.45 1.86 -19.49
N GLY A 185 22.17 2.18 -19.63
CA GLY A 185 21.04 1.23 -19.57
C GLY A 185 20.77 0.63 -18.18
N LYS A 186 21.47 1.07 -17.12
CA LYS A 186 21.28 0.59 -15.75
C LYS A 186 20.53 1.63 -14.93
N PHE A 187 19.47 1.18 -14.23
CA PHE A 187 18.75 2.01 -13.28
C PHE A 187 19.68 2.49 -12.14
N LYS A 188 19.62 3.76 -11.82
CA LYS A 188 20.44 4.41 -10.80
C LYS A 188 19.61 4.95 -9.62
N GLY A 189 18.38 5.40 -9.89
CA GLY A 189 17.54 5.95 -8.84
C GLY A 189 16.32 6.68 -9.38
N ILE A 190 15.52 7.17 -8.43
CA ILE A 190 14.42 8.11 -8.66
C ILE A 190 14.94 9.49 -8.35
N VAL A 191 14.70 10.46 -9.24
CA VAL A 191 15.11 11.85 -9.04
C VAL A 191 13.89 12.72 -8.72
N ASN A 192 14.03 13.60 -7.75
CA ASN A 192 12.91 14.40 -7.23
C ASN A 192 12.54 15.57 -8.13
N SER A 193 13.50 16.07 -8.95
CA SER A 193 13.29 17.20 -9.85
C SER A 193 14.19 17.09 -11.06
N LYS A 194 13.63 17.38 -12.25
CA LYS A 194 14.38 17.47 -13.52
C LYS A 194 15.41 18.58 -13.50
N ASP A 195 15.03 19.73 -12.94
CA ASP A 195 15.79 20.97 -13.06
C ASP A 195 17.04 21.00 -12.17
N SER A 196 17.13 20.15 -11.15
CA SER A 196 18.27 20.04 -10.26
C SER A 196 19.20 18.86 -10.58
N PHE A 197 18.87 18.07 -11.61
CA PHE A 197 19.63 16.87 -11.91
C PHE A 197 20.74 17.17 -12.94
N GLN A 198 22.00 17.11 -12.49
CA GLN A 198 23.19 17.46 -13.29
C GLN A 198 24.01 16.25 -13.74
N GLU A 199 23.62 15.03 -13.39
CA GLU A 199 24.38 13.85 -13.73
C GLU A 199 24.11 13.38 -15.17
N LYS A 200 25.15 12.78 -15.82
CA LYS A 200 25.03 12.22 -17.17
C LYS A 200 24.17 10.95 -17.14
N GLY A 201 23.21 10.86 -18.06
CA GLY A 201 22.34 9.68 -18.19
C GLY A 201 21.05 9.98 -18.92
N GLU A 202 20.19 9.00 -18.97
CA GLU A 202 18.85 9.07 -19.56
C GLU A 202 17.80 9.21 -18.46
N LEU A 203 16.86 10.13 -18.64
CA LEU A 203 15.73 10.31 -17.73
C LEU A 203 14.47 9.74 -18.36
N ARG A 204 13.75 8.90 -17.63
CA ARG A 204 12.44 8.39 -18.01
C ARG A 204 11.38 8.99 -17.09
N TYR A 205 10.46 9.73 -17.70
CA TYR A 205 9.31 10.34 -17.02
C TYR A 205 8.17 9.37 -17.04
N GLU A 206 7.62 9.08 -15.90
CA GLU A 206 6.44 8.22 -15.76
C GLU A 206 5.41 8.93 -14.91
N LYS A 207 4.15 8.81 -15.32
CA LYS A 207 3.00 9.32 -14.58
C LYS A 207 1.83 8.37 -14.68
N SER A 208 0.92 8.48 -13.73
CA SER A 208 -0.35 7.79 -13.80
C SER A 208 -1.30 8.55 -14.74
N GLU A 209 -1.61 7.92 -15.86
CA GLU A 209 -2.54 8.51 -16.85
C GLU A 209 -3.98 8.08 -16.55
N PHE A 210 -4.92 9.01 -16.61
CA PHE A 210 -6.35 8.72 -16.43
C PHE A 210 -6.83 7.61 -17.38
N SER A 211 -6.42 7.66 -18.64
CA SER A 211 -6.76 6.65 -19.65
C SER A 211 -6.33 5.23 -19.24
N GLU A 212 -5.16 5.12 -18.61
CA GLU A 212 -4.60 3.84 -18.16
C GLU A 212 -5.32 3.33 -16.89
N ILE A 213 -5.70 4.22 -15.97
CA ILE A 213 -6.57 3.87 -14.84
C ILE A 213 -7.90 3.29 -15.36
N MET A 214 -8.53 3.95 -16.33
CA MET A 214 -9.80 3.49 -16.91
C MET A 214 -9.65 2.19 -17.70
N ALA A 215 -8.51 1.98 -18.37
CA ALA A 215 -8.21 0.70 -19.03
C ALA A 215 -8.06 -0.43 -17.99
N THR A 216 -7.36 -0.17 -16.91
CA THR A 216 -7.21 -1.12 -15.79
C THR A 216 -8.56 -1.46 -15.15
N LYS A 217 -9.44 -0.48 -14.93
CA LYS A 217 -10.81 -0.74 -14.43
C LYS A 217 -11.58 -1.67 -15.36
N ARG A 218 -11.48 -1.48 -16.68
CA ARG A 218 -12.12 -2.39 -17.65
C ARG A 218 -11.55 -3.81 -17.57
N VAL A 219 -10.23 -3.96 -17.45
CA VAL A 219 -9.58 -5.26 -17.27
C VAL A 219 -10.10 -5.96 -16.02
N LEU A 220 -10.12 -5.29 -14.88
CA LEU A 220 -10.61 -5.87 -13.63
C LEU A 220 -12.05 -6.33 -13.74
N ARG A 221 -12.94 -5.54 -14.34
CA ARG A 221 -14.34 -5.94 -14.57
C ARG A 221 -14.48 -7.17 -15.46
N GLN A 222 -13.57 -7.37 -16.40
CA GLN A 222 -13.58 -8.52 -17.32
C GLN A 222 -13.03 -9.78 -16.66
N GLU A 223 -11.93 -9.67 -15.93
CA GLU A 223 -11.21 -10.81 -15.36
C GLU A 223 -11.79 -11.27 -14.01
N LEU A 224 -12.49 -10.37 -13.28
CA LEU A 224 -13.07 -10.65 -11.96
C LEU A 224 -14.60 -10.76 -11.97
N LYS A 225 -15.18 -11.24 -13.08
CA LYS A 225 -16.65 -11.35 -13.25
C LYS A 225 -17.35 -12.17 -12.17
N ASP A 226 -16.65 -13.14 -11.59
CA ASP A 226 -17.18 -14.08 -10.60
C ASP A 226 -16.95 -13.62 -9.16
N ILE A 227 -16.25 -12.50 -8.97
CA ILE A 227 -16.06 -11.91 -7.64
C ILE A 227 -17.20 -10.94 -7.36
N ASN A 228 -17.89 -11.18 -6.24
CA ASN A 228 -18.99 -10.32 -5.78
C ASN A 228 -18.48 -8.88 -5.58
N TYR A 229 -18.68 -8.02 -6.61
CA TYR A 229 -18.48 -6.60 -6.47
C TYR A 229 -19.64 -6.00 -5.65
N PRO A 230 -19.36 -5.14 -4.69
CA PRO A 230 -18.69 -3.87 -4.90
C PRO A 230 -17.37 -3.74 -4.15
N SER A 231 -16.28 -3.62 -4.89
CA SER A 231 -15.02 -3.18 -4.36
C SER A 231 -15.01 -1.66 -4.22
N SER A 232 -14.42 -1.17 -3.15
CA SER A 232 -14.18 0.27 -3.00
C SER A 232 -12.98 0.71 -3.85
N THR A 233 -12.98 1.97 -4.21
CA THR A 233 -11.85 2.59 -4.93
C THR A 233 -11.05 3.45 -3.98
N ILE A 234 -9.74 3.28 -4.01
CA ILE A 234 -8.77 4.06 -3.25
C ILE A 234 -7.87 4.78 -4.24
N ILE A 235 -7.56 6.03 -3.98
CA ILE A 235 -6.54 6.80 -4.70
C ILE A 235 -5.27 6.85 -3.85
N TYR A 236 -4.16 6.42 -4.40
CA TYR A 236 -2.85 6.46 -3.77
C TYR A 236 -1.90 7.38 -4.56
N HIS A 237 -1.41 8.46 -3.96
CA HIS A 237 -1.67 8.89 -2.61
C HIS A 237 -2.37 10.25 -2.65
N LEU A 238 -3.02 10.60 -1.53
CA LEU A 238 -3.73 11.87 -1.38
C LEU A 238 -2.72 13.01 -1.22
N ASP A 239 -2.51 13.74 -2.31
CA ASP A 239 -1.59 14.86 -2.42
C ASP A 239 -2.17 15.87 -3.42
N SER A 240 -2.20 17.14 -3.05
CA SER A 240 -2.82 18.18 -3.87
C SER A 240 -2.13 18.34 -5.23
N ALA A 241 -0.80 18.23 -5.29
CA ALA A 241 -0.04 18.32 -6.53
C ALA A 241 -0.32 17.13 -7.46
N ASN A 242 -0.53 15.95 -6.92
CA ASN A 242 -0.90 14.77 -7.70
C ASN A 242 -2.34 14.85 -8.19
N LEU A 243 -3.27 15.26 -7.33
CA LEU A 243 -4.68 15.34 -7.70
C LEU A 243 -4.98 16.47 -8.69
N SER A 244 -4.25 17.58 -8.63
CA SER A 244 -4.43 18.70 -9.58
C SER A 244 -4.13 18.36 -11.04
N LYS A 245 -3.57 17.18 -11.32
CA LYS A 245 -3.33 16.67 -12.67
C LYS A 245 -4.58 16.08 -13.33
N TYR A 246 -5.64 15.87 -12.55
CA TYR A 246 -6.91 15.31 -12.99
C TYR A 246 -7.99 16.37 -12.84
N SER A 247 -8.93 16.40 -13.77
CA SER A 247 -10.16 17.19 -13.62
C SER A 247 -11.09 16.53 -12.58
N ASP A 248 -12.01 17.32 -12.02
CA ASP A 248 -13.00 16.79 -11.07
C ASP A 248 -13.82 15.66 -11.69
N ASP A 249 -14.19 15.77 -12.96
CA ASP A 249 -14.85 14.73 -13.73
C ASP A 249 -14.03 13.42 -13.83
N GLU A 250 -12.72 13.53 -13.98
CA GLU A 250 -11.83 12.35 -14.03
C GLU A 250 -11.73 11.70 -12.66
N ILE A 251 -11.59 12.49 -11.59
CA ILE A 251 -11.60 11.99 -10.21
C ILE A 251 -12.92 11.27 -9.91
N GLU A 252 -14.05 11.87 -10.26
CA GLU A 252 -15.37 11.24 -10.08
C GLU A 252 -15.47 9.92 -10.84
N LYS A 253 -14.98 9.84 -12.09
CA LYS A 253 -14.94 8.60 -12.87
C LYS A 253 -13.99 7.55 -12.31
N ILE A 254 -12.89 7.94 -11.66
CA ILE A 254 -12.02 6.99 -10.96
C ILE A 254 -12.78 6.35 -9.79
N TYR A 255 -13.56 7.12 -9.03
CA TYR A 255 -14.37 6.60 -7.92
C TYR A 255 -15.65 5.90 -8.38
N SER A 256 -16.19 6.24 -9.53
CA SER A 256 -17.41 5.60 -10.05
C SER A 256 -17.18 4.10 -10.30
N ARG A 257 -18.23 3.29 -10.11
CA ARG A 257 -18.21 1.84 -10.37
C ARG A 257 -18.16 1.54 -11.86
#